data_2a7c3f05632dbdc16c1102d42ebf7195
#
_entry.id   2a7c3f05632dbdc16c1102d42ebf7195
#
_cell.length_a   1.000
_cell.length_b   1.000
_cell.length_c   1.000
_cell.angle_alpha   90.00
_cell.angle_beta   90.00
_cell.angle_gamma   90.00
#
_symmetry.space_group_name_H-M   'P 1'
#
loop_
_entity.id
_entity.type
_entity.pdbx_description
1 polymer ?
#
loop_
_entity_poly.entity_id
_entity_poly.type
_entity_poly.pdbx_seq_one_letter_code
_entity_poly.pdbx_strand_id
1 'polypeptide(L)'
;MRKLGKLTAIVLGTLLAGSMAFGLVGCGGGPQEGQTTIRFWYTASISENRIMQDMIDDYNKGQGIEDGVYVDGDNRQNIERTALYVDTPDVLTVTDENFKSWAIEGLFTDLSDYYANDPGDYTEEGIPEAYTQTFRIDKEVGENGIRMAGEGADLQGVPFGADPMAYYYSLPAFEDQGINIISVAEEDLDGTGTYAKVQPHGYAEYKESPFEGAVSSANLAGDTVYKVFNNRIPMNWEEFRYLSKMFTRSSAYNPDSPTTYGSGTHWWFAYAWSVGGDCIGWNGENYDFSVADEGANYLVLSDTLELNDKTYYAGDIVSYQDRAAAADAPEGSVHELPSTYDALYEFVRLSSPVGGNGGRGENGYGIGLFSNDNAAGSLVNGEIALLASSESAITSLETSYRGKYDIAPAQQWREYEGGSVYYDGAETFENEYLKVIGETYDDVLYTGELAADEATGTPLVGRTSAFAGFTSLVIPARSDASLKDAAWKFIRWAASEEGQRYVMQMSDVPNQTSLAMSDDYYAIGSGKNYWALAFQAQTAEIGDWAYFENGEWVNDWSGSFNGQLRAGYTTIEGFMESDGAAADRAISEVDIYLNGRF
;
A
#
# COMPACT_ATOMS: atom_id res chain seq x y z
N MET A 1 -50.07 -41.72 30.30
CA MET A 1 -50.11 -43.15 30.61
C MET A 1 -48.84 -43.83 30.10
N ARG A 2 -48.16 -44.49 31.03
CA ARG A 2 -47.19 -45.62 30.92
C ARG A 2 -45.97 -45.42 30.08
N LYS A 3 -44.84 -45.31 30.70
CA LYS A 3 -43.92 -46.24 31.46
C LYS A 3 -42.83 -46.75 30.54
N LEU A 4 -41.62 -46.33 30.79
CA LEU A 4 -40.53 -46.99 31.53
C LEU A 4 -39.83 -48.12 30.74
N GLY A 5 -38.51 -48.01 30.69
CA GLY A 5 -37.57 -49.11 30.58
C GLY A 5 -36.14 -48.66 30.46
N LYS A 6 -35.44 -48.58 31.58
CA LYS A 6 -33.99 -48.49 31.72
C LYS A 6 -33.33 -49.79 31.21
N LEU A 7 -32.16 -49.71 30.67
CA LEU A 7 -31.05 -50.56 31.17
C LEU A 7 -29.68 -50.03 30.73
N THR A 8 -28.86 -49.90 31.71
CA THR A 8 -27.45 -49.58 31.75
C THR A 8 -26.62 -50.80 31.34
N ALA A 9 -25.56 -50.62 30.56
CA ALA A 9 -24.42 -51.52 30.60
C ALA A 9 -23.15 -50.73 30.32
N ILE A 10 -22.33 -50.61 31.36
CA ILE A 10 -20.94 -50.17 31.35
C ILE A 10 -20.11 -51.36 30.86
N VAL A 11 -19.28 -51.17 29.85
CA VAL A 11 -18.05 -51.97 29.64
C VAL A 11 -16.91 -51.01 29.35
N LEU A 12 -15.98 -50.97 30.27
CA LEU A 12 -14.62 -50.47 30.10
C LEU A 12 -13.88 -51.35 29.09
N GLY A 13 -13.21 -50.77 28.16
CA GLY A 13 -12.27 -51.43 27.28
C GLY A 13 -11.31 -50.41 26.72
N THR A 14 -10.17 -50.31 27.36
CA THR A 14 -8.98 -49.57 26.98
C THR A 14 -8.45 -49.98 25.61
N LEU A 15 -7.87 -48.95 24.95
CA LEU A 15 -6.72 -48.97 24.06
C LEU A 15 -6.89 -48.78 22.58
N LEU A 16 -6.04 -47.92 22.18
CA LEU A 16 -5.34 -47.62 20.95
C LEU A 16 -5.85 -46.40 20.21
N ALA A 17 -5.07 -45.33 20.44
CA ALA A 17 -4.91 -44.20 19.54
C ALA A 17 -4.59 -44.73 18.15
N GLY A 18 -5.45 -44.44 17.25
CA GLY A 18 -5.30 -44.58 15.83
C GLY A 18 -6.11 -43.46 15.21
N SER A 19 -5.50 -42.32 15.12
CA SER A 19 -6.01 -41.18 14.34
C SER A 19 -6.02 -41.60 12.87
N MET A 20 -7.16 -42.11 12.40
CA MET A 20 -7.39 -42.14 10.94
C MET A 20 -7.85 -40.75 10.50
N ALA A 21 -6.87 -39.95 10.07
CA ALA A 21 -7.13 -38.82 9.22
C ALA A 21 -7.65 -39.35 7.88
N PHE A 22 -8.91 -39.11 7.59
CA PHE A 22 -9.39 -39.20 6.22
C PHE A 22 -8.91 -37.96 5.48
N GLY A 23 -7.66 -38.00 5.00
CA GLY A 23 -7.16 -37.06 4.02
C GLY A 23 -7.85 -37.30 2.68
N LEU A 24 -8.43 -36.28 2.12
CA LEU A 24 -8.73 -36.24 0.70
C LEU A 24 -7.39 -36.34 -0.06
N VAL A 25 -7.20 -37.42 -0.78
CA VAL A 25 -6.01 -37.71 -1.58
C VAL A 25 -5.93 -36.72 -2.72
N GLY A 26 -5.16 -35.65 -2.53
CA GLY A 26 -4.48 -34.95 -3.61
C GLY A 26 -3.37 -35.88 -4.15
N CYS A 27 -3.07 -35.87 -5.42
CA CYS A 27 -2.09 -36.71 -6.10
C CYS A 27 -0.61 -36.44 -5.74
N GLY A 28 -0.28 -36.06 -4.52
CA GLY A 28 1.07 -35.98 -3.96
C GLY A 28 1.33 -37.16 -3.05
N GLY A 29 2.47 -37.83 -3.19
CA GLY A 29 2.89 -38.90 -2.26
C GLY A 29 3.06 -38.31 -0.85
N GLY A 30 2.59 -39.02 0.18
CA GLY A 30 2.79 -38.61 1.58
C GLY A 30 4.28 -38.55 1.98
N PRO A 31 4.58 -38.19 3.26
CA PRO A 31 5.95 -38.01 3.72
C PRO A 31 6.76 -39.31 3.52
N GLN A 32 8.02 -39.14 3.11
CA GLN A 32 8.96 -40.25 2.97
C GLN A 32 9.52 -40.64 4.36
N GLU A 33 10.06 -41.87 4.46
CA GLU A 33 10.67 -42.34 5.70
C GLU A 33 11.81 -41.38 6.11
N GLY A 34 11.72 -40.85 7.32
CA GLY A 34 12.73 -39.94 7.88
C GLY A 34 12.42 -38.43 7.71
N GLN A 35 11.36 -38.06 6.98
CA GLN A 35 10.93 -36.66 6.92
C GLN A 35 10.14 -36.25 8.17
N THR A 36 10.40 -35.04 8.66
CA THR A 36 9.60 -34.38 9.70
C THR A 36 8.42 -33.70 9.04
N THR A 37 7.21 -34.00 9.45
CA THR A 37 6.01 -33.32 8.93
C THR A 37 5.72 -32.07 9.74
N ILE A 38 5.55 -30.93 9.05
CA ILE A 38 5.10 -29.68 9.62
C ILE A 38 3.74 -29.28 9.01
N ARG A 39 2.93 -28.55 9.79
CA ARG A 39 1.64 -28.01 9.35
C ARG A 39 1.79 -26.54 8.97
N PHE A 40 1.37 -26.23 7.77
CA PHE A 40 1.38 -24.85 7.25
C PHE A 40 -0.05 -24.34 7.02
N TRP A 41 -0.45 -23.31 7.75
CA TRP A 41 -1.72 -22.62 7.53
C TRP A 41 -1.51 -21.36 6.70
N TYR A 42 -2.35 -21.16 5.70
CA TYR A 42 -2.35 -19.98 4.87
C TYR A 42 -3.78 -19.59 4.48
N THR A 43 -3.96 -18.33 4.09
CA THR A 43 -5.22 -17.83 3.52
C THR A 43 -4.99 -17.54 2.04
N ALA A 44 -5.82 -18.12 1.19
CA ALA A 44 -5.73 -17.94 -0.26
C ALA A 44 -7.11 -18.08 -0.91
N SER A 45 -7.36 -17.32 -1.96
CA SER A 45 -8.53 -17.50 -2.84
C SER A 45 -8.47 -18.85 -3.56
N ILE A 46 -9.52 -19.23 -4.28
CA ILE A 46 -9.55 -20.51 -5.00
C ILE A 46 -8.44 -20.62 -6.05
N SER A 47 -8.12 -19.52 -6.74
CA SER A 47 -7.06 -19.47 -7.75
C SER A 47 -5.67 -19.55 -7.12
N GLU A 48 -5.40 -18.77 -6.11
CA GLU A 48 -4.14 -18.74 -5.37
C GLU A 48 -3.89 -20.03 -4.63
N ASN A 49 -4.93 -20.65 -4.05
CA ASN A 49 -4.81 -21.92 -3.36
C ASN A 49 -4.20 -23.02 -4.24
N ARG A 50 -4.50 -23.02 -5.53
CA ARG A 50 -3.88 -23.99 -6.45
C ARG A 50 -2.38 -23.74 -6.57
N ILE A 51 -1.97 -22.47 -6.68
CA ILE A 51 -0.56 -22.08 -6.78
C ILE A 51 0.18 -22.40 -5.48
N MET A 52 -0.43 -22.09 -4.34
CA MET A 52 0.13 -22.46 -3.02
C MET A 52 0.30 -23.97 -2.87
N GLN A 53 -0.66 -24.78 -3.34
CA GLN A 53 -0.52 -26.23 -3.33
C GLN A 53 0.58 -26.72 -4.28
N ASP A 54 0.72 -26.11 -5.47
CA ASP A 54 1.81 -26.42 -6.40
C ASP A 54 3.18 -26.07 -5.76
N MET A 55 3.30 -24.94 -5.06
CA MET A 55 4.49 -24.54 -4.30
C MET A 55 4.85 -25.57 -3.22
N ILE A 56 3.87 -25.96 -2.40
CA ILE A 56 4.05 -26.97 -1.33
C ILE A 56 4.44 -28.33 -1.91
N ASP A 57 3.80 -28.73 -2.99
CA ASP A 57 4.06 -29.99 -3.68
C ASP A 57 5.48 -30.03 -4.26
N ASP A 58 5.95 -28.92 -4.84
CA ASP A 58 7.29 -28.85 -5.41
C ASP A 58 8.36 -28.82 -4.32
N TYR A 59 8.14 -28.09 -3.21
CA TYR A 59 9.00 -28.20 -2.04
C TYR A 59 9.09 -29.65 -1.55
N ASN A 60 7.96 -30.32 -1.34
CA ASN A 60 7.90 -31.68 -0.83
C ASN A 60 8.58 -32.71 -1.74
N LYS A 61 8.61 -32.47 -3.06
CA LYS A 61 9.26 -33.33 -4.06
C LYS A 61 10.73 -33.00 -4.31
N GLY A 62 11.13 -31.77 -3.99
CA GLY A 62 12.48 -31.21 -4.20
C GLY A 62 13.22 -30.95 -2.90
N GLN A 63 13.35 -29.68 -2.53
CA GLN A 63 14.13 -29.23 -1.38
C GLN A 63 13.69 -29.87 -0.06
N GLY A 64 12.40 -30.16 0.12
CA GLY A 64 11.89 -30.80 1.33
C GLY A 64 12.44 -32.21 1.57
N ILE A 65 12.86 -32.95 0.52
CA ILE A 65 13.56 -34.22 0.65
C ILE A 65 14.97 -34.01 1.20
N GLU A 66 15.67 -33.00 0.68
CA GLU A 66 17.04 -32.66 1.11
C GLU A 66 17.06 -32.13 2.54
N ASP A 67 16.07 -31.31 2.90
CA ASP A 67 15.88 -30.76 4.23
C ASP A 67 15.38 -31.79 5.25
N GLY A 68 14.86 -32.94 4.80
CA GLY A 68 14.18 -33.93 5.65
C GLY A 68 12.84 -33.42 6.18
N VAL A 69 12.13 -32.59 5.43
CA VAL A 69 10.87 -31.92 5.82
C VAL A 69 9.77 -32.23 4.81
N TYR A 70 8.57 -32.46 5.33
CA TYR A 70 7.33 -32.56 4.54
C TYR A 70 6.32 -31.54 5.06
N VAL A 71 5.77 -30.74 4.17
CA VAL A 71 4.80 -29.68 4.49
C VAL A 71 3.39 -30.18 4.20
N ASP A 72 2.53 -30.14 5.22
CA ASP A 72 1.08 -30.38 5.12
C ASP A 72 0.35 -29.04 5.15
N GLY A 73 -0.08 -28.57 3.98
CA GLY A 73 -0.69 -27.25 3.78
C GLY A 73 -2.20 -27.27 3.94
N ASP A 74 -2.73 -26.32 4.71
CA ASP A 74 -4.16 -26.16 4.99
C ASP A 74 -4.61 -24.70 4.70
N ASN A 75 -5.40 -24.52 3.64
CA ASN A 75 -6.00 -23.22 3.29
C ASN A 75 -7.16 -22.90 4.22
N ARG A 76 -7.03 -21.83 4.98
CA ARG A 76 -8.04 -21.36 5.93
C ARG A 76 -8.54 -19.98 5.53
N GLN A 77 -9.86 -19.85 5.38
CA GLN A 77 -10.50 -18.59 4.97
C GLN A 77 -10.32 -17.45 5.99
N ASN A 78 -10.10 -17.80 7.24
CA ASN A 78 -9.81 -16.87 8.32
C ASN A 78 -8.92 -17.59 9.36
N ILE A 79 -7.79 -16.99 9.68
CA ILE A 79 -6.91 -17.45 10.76
C ILE A 79 -7.12 -16.49 11.93
N GLU A 80 -7.90 -16.93 12.92
CA GLU A 80 -8.16 -16.13 14.11
C GLU A 80 -7.04 -16.33 15.15
N ARG A 81 -6.67 -15.24 15.84
CA ARG A 81 -5.71 -15.25 16.94
C ARG A 81 -5.98 -16.36 17.96
N THR A 82 -7.26 -16.56 18.32
CA THR A 82 -7.69 -17.59 19.28
C THR A 82 -7.36 -19.01 18.84
N ALA A 83 -7.26 -19.27 17.54
CA ALA A 83 -6.91 -20.59 17.02
C ALA A 83 -5.47 -20.99 17.40
N LEU A 84 -4.56 -20.00 17.51
CA LEU A 84 -3.16 -20.25 17.88
C LEU A 84 -2.97 -20.76 19.31
N TYR A 85 -4.00 -20.63 20.15
CA TYR A 85 -3.98 -21.17 21.51
C TYR A 85 -4.50 -22.61 21.63
N VAL A 86 -5.27 -23.05 20.62
CA VAL A 86 -6.02 -24.33 20.68
C VAL A 86 -5.46 -25.37 19.73
N ASP A 87 -5.13 -24.97 18.50
CA ASP A 87 -4.63 -25.86 17.43
C ASP A 87 -3.53 -25.11 16.65
N THR A 88 -2.34 -25.06 17.22
CA THR A 88 -1.22 -24.28 16.71
C THR A 88 -0.59 -24.96 15.50
N PRO A 89 -0.47 -24.31 14.31
CA PRO A 89 0.34 -24.81 13.21
C PRO A 89 1.83 -24.65 13.49
N ASP A 90 2.69 -25.13 12.59
CA ASP A 90 4.12 -24.96 12.70
C ASP A 90 4.61 -23.72 11.90
N VAL A 91 3.91 -23.40 10.82
CA VAL A 91 4.09 -22.20 10.02
C VAL A 91 2.72 -21.61 9.69
N LEU A 92 2.62 -20.29 9.61
CA LEU A 92 1.42 -19.64 9.05
C LEU A 92 1.76 -18.35 8.29
N THR A 93 0.90 -17.97 7.35
CA THR A 93 0.90 -16.62 6.76
C THR A 93 0.17 -15.65 7.67
N VAL A 94 0.73 -14.46 7.85
CA VAL A 94 0.11 -13.36 8.62
C VAL A 94 0.25 -12.07 7.83
N THR A 95 -0.86 -11.35 7.68
CA THR A 95 -0.84 -9.99 7.10
C THR A 95 -0.31 -8.98 8.11
N ASP A 96 0.25 -7.88 7.63
CA ASP A 96 0.72 -6.75 8.44
C ASP A 96 -0.36 -6.24 9.40
N GLU A 97 -1.63 -6.21 8.96
CA GLU A 97 -2.78 -5.83 9.80
C GLU A 97 -2.87 -6.58 11.13
N ASN A 98 -2.51 -7.86 11.14
CA ASN A 98 -2.57 -8.71 12.32
C ASN A 98 -1.21 -8.90 12.98
N PHE A 99 -0.12 -8.71 12.22
CA PHE A 99 1.21 -9.11 12.65
C PHE A 99 1.64 -8.40 13.93
N LYS A 100 1.57 -7.07 13.95
CA LYS A 100 2.11 -6.26 15.06
C LYS A 100 1.41 -6.59 16.37
N SER A 101 0.07 -6.61 16.39
CA SER A 101 -0.69 -6.93 17.60
C SER A 101 -0.40 -8.33 18.13
N TRP A 102 -0.27 -9.32 17.23
CA TRP A 102 0.02 -10.69 17.62
C TRP A 102 1.48 -10.90 18.07
N ALA A 103 2.41 -10.18 17.44
CA ALA A 103 3.82 -10.19 17.82
C ALA A 103 4.04 -9.57 19.21
N ILE A 104 3.39 -8.47 19.52
CA ILE A 104 3.40 -7.81 20.82
C ILE A 104 2.89 -8.74 21.93
N GLU A 105 1.85 -9.52 21.65
CA GLU A 105 1.36 -10.54 22.58
C GLU A 105 2.31 -11.75 22.76
N GLY A 106 3.41 -11.78 22.01
CA GLY A 106 4.36 -12.88 22.07
C GLY A 106 3.89 -14.16 21.40
N LEU A 107 3.01 -14.04 20.38
CA LEU A 107 2.48 -15.20 19.67
C LEU A 107 3.44 -15.80 18.64
N PHE A 108 4.54 -15.09 18.32
CA PHE A 108 5.52 -15.55 17.33
C PHE A 108 6.88 -15.86 17.97
N THR A 109 7.61 -16.70 17.27
CA THR A 109 8.99 -17.06 17.62
C THR A 109 9.93 -16.01 17.05
N ASP A 110 10.92 -15.60 17.83
CA ASP A 110 12.04 -14.81 17.33
C ASP A 110 12.86 -15.66 16.34
N LEU A 111 12.97 -15.16 15.11
CA LEU A 111 13.65 -15.81 14.00
C LEU A 111 15.06 -15.27 13.75
N SER A 112 15.54 -14.31 14.54
CA SER A 112 16.83 -13.63 14.35
C SER A 112 17.99 -14.62 14.38
N ASP A 113 17.99 -15.55 15.36
CA ASP A 113 19.03 -16.57 15.47
C ASP A 113 18.96 -17.58 14.33
N TYR A 114 17.76 -17.94 13.84
CA TYR A 114 17.58 -18.82 12.69
C TYR A 114 18.15 -18.20 11.42
N TYR A 115 17.81 -16.95 11.18
CA TYR A 115 18.31 -16.20 10.03
C TYR A 115 19.84 -16.02 10.09
N ALA A 116 20.39 -15.66 11.24
CA ALA A 116 21.81 -15.45 11.39
C ALA A 116 22.64 -16.73 11.20
N ASN A 117 22.12 -17.91 11.62
CA ASN A 117 22.86 -19.16 11.59
C ASN A 117 22.60 -20.04 10.37
N ASP A 118 21.43 -19.93 9.74
CA ASP A 118 21.02 -20.80 8.63
C ASP A 118 20.06 -20.07 7.66
N PRO A 119 20.51 -19.01 6.95
CA PRO A 119 19.66 -18.25 6.03
C PRO A 119 19.24 -19.04 4.80
N GLY A 120 19.98 -20.09 4.41
CA GLY A 120 19.79 -20.78 3.13
C GLY A 120 19.98 -19.85 1.96
N ASP A 121 19.03 -19.86 1.03
CA ASP A 121 18.99 -18.97 -0.13
C ASP A 121 18.14 -17.71 0.10
N TYR A 122 17.58 -17.54 1.31
CA TYR A 122 16.90 -16.32 1.71
C TYR A 122 17.89 -15.24 2.13
N THR A 123 17.68 -14.03 1.65
CA THR A 123 18.42 -12.83 2.07
C THR A 123 17.49 -11.63 2.14
N GLU A 124 17.71 -10.75 3.11
CA GLU A 124 17.02 -9.46 3.18
C GLU A 124 17.65 -8.43 2.23
N GLU A 125 18.84 -8.69 1.70
CA GLU A 125 19.46 -7.83 0.68
C GLU A 125 18.58 -7.82 -0.59
N GLY A 126 18.15 -6.62 -0.99
CA GLY A 126 17.25 -6.45 -2.15
C GLY A 126 15.76 -6.57 -1.82
N ILE A 127 15.38 -6.72 -0.55
CA ILE A 127 14.01 -6.51 -0.08
C ILE A 127 13.87 -5.05 0.35
N PRO A 128 12.80 -4.33 -0.01
CA PRO A 128 12.57 -2.96 0.46
C PRO A 128 12.61 -2.87 1.99
N GLU A 129 13.26 -1.85 2.53
CA GLU A 129 13.44 -1.70 3.97
C GLU A 129 12.10 -1.63 4.71
N ALA A 130 11.14 -0.89 4.21
CA ALA A 130 9.80 -0.81 4.79
C ALA A 130 9.16 -2.20 4.95
N TYR A 131 9.43 -3.11 4.01
CA TYR A 131 8.90 -4.47 4.05
C TYR A 131 9.60 -5.33 5.12
N THR A 132 10.92 -5.24 5.24
CA THR A 132 11.66 -6.00 6.28
C THR A 132 11.37 -5.46 7.68
N GLN A 133 11.27 -4.13 7.84
CA GLN A 133 11.01 -3.48 9.13
C GLN A 133 9.60 -3.77 9.66
N THR A 134 8.61 -3.95 8.79
CA THR A 134 7.24 -4.28 9.21
C THR A 134 7.17 -5.54 10.08
N PHE A 135 8.06 -6.51 9.85
CA PHE A 135 8.05 -7.80 10.53
C PHE A 135 9.14 -7.94 11.60
N ARG A 136 9.67 -6.80 12.06
CA ARG A 136 10.59 -6.72 13.20
C ARG A 136 9.92 -6.02 14.37
N ILE A 137 10.11 -6.53 15.56
CA ILE A 137 9.54 -5.99 16.79
C ILE A 137 10.66 -5.80 17.83
N ASP A 138 10.78 -4.57 18.33
CA ASP A 138 11.58 -4.30 19.52
C ASP A 138 10.75 -4.67 20.75
N LYS A 139 11.22 -5.67 21.50
CA LYS A 139 10.56 -6.14 22.73
C LYS A 139 10.89 -5.31 23.96
N GLU A 140 11.82 -4.39 23.86
CA GLU A 140 12.11 -3.49 24.98
C GLU A 140 10.95 -2.49 25.08
N VAL A 141 9.99 -2.83 25.92
CA VAL A 141 8.97 -1.88 26.38
C VAL A 141 9.70 -0.83 27.20
N GLY A 142 9.95 0.34 26.62
CA GLY A 142 10.45 1.48 27.34
C GLY A 142 9.45 1.95 28.40
N GLU A 143 9.84 2.87 29.29
CA GLU A 143 8.92 3.47 30.28
C GLU A 143 7.69 4.12 29.63
N ASN A 144 7.72 4.37 28.31
CA ASN A 144 6.77 5.19 27.56
C ASN A 144 6.07 4.44 26.40
N GLY A 145 6.10 3.12 26.33
CA GLY A 145 5.38 2.38 25.31
C GLY A 145 6.21 1.34 24.55
N ILE A 146 5.61 0.75 23.54
CA ILE A 146 6.22 -0.32 22.74
C ILE A 146 6.83 0.32 21.50
N ARG A 147 8.14 0.14 21.29
CA ARG A 147 8.79 0.48 20.04
C ARG A 147 8.40 -0.53 18.96
N MET A 148 7.98 -0.06 17.82
CA MET A 148 7.42 -0.91 16.77
C MET A 148 8.43 -1.40 15.76
N ALA A 149 9.55 -0.78 15.62
CA ALA A 149 10.68 -1.25 14.84
C ALA A 149 11.92 -0.43 15.21
N GLY A 150 13.11 -0.93 14.98
CA GLY A 150 14.34 -0.21 15.20
C GLY A 150 15.54 -1.05 14.82
N GLU A 151 16.69 -0.43 14.71
CA GLU A 151 17.94 -1.14 14.50
C GLU A 151 18.16 -2.14 15.64
N GLY A 152 18.32 -3.40 15.31
CA GLY A 152 18.45 -4.50 16.28
C GLY A 152 17.14 -5.11 16.78
N ALA A 153 15.98 -4.70 16.26
CA ALA A 153 14.70 -5.33 16.58
C ALA A 153 14.66 -6.80 16.15
N ASP A 154 13.98 -7.64 16.95
CA ASP A 154 13.85 -9.07 16.70
C ASP A 154 13.06 -9.34 15.41
N LEU A 155 13.59 -10.18 14.53
CA LEU A 155 12.88 -10.69 13.36
C LEU A 155 11.81 -11.70 13.81
N GLN A 156 10.54 -11.40 13.64
CA GLN A 156 9.45 -12.29 14.03
C GLN A 156 8.61 -12.81 12.86
N GLY A 157 8.81 -12.26 11.67
CA GLY A 157 8.21 -12.72 10.44
C GLY A 157 9.14 -12.51 9.25
N VAL A 158 9.07 -13.41 8.28
CA VAL A 158 9.83 -13.31 7.03
C VAL A 158 8.92 -12.77 5.94
N PRO A 159 9.29 -11.66 5.25
CA PRO A 159 8.53 -11.12 4.13
C PRO A 159 8.19 -12.18 3.08
N PHE A 160 6.93 -12.29 2.69
CA PHE A 160 6.48 -13.32 1.75
C PHE A 160 5.90 -12.74 0.45
N GLY A 161 5.01 -11.75 0.51
CA GLY A 161 4.42 -11.11 -0.65
C GLY A 161 3.87 -9.72 -0.32
N ALA A 162 3.78 -8.86 -1.31
CA ALA A 162 3.18 -7.53 -1.15
C ALA A 162 1.94 -7.38 -2.04
N ASP A 163 0.91 -6.72 -1.50
CA ASP A 163 -0.32 -6.33 -2.17
C ASP A 163 -0.42 -4.78 -2.20
N PRO A 164 0.31 -4.13 -3.12
CA PRO A 164 0.34 -2.68 -3.19
C PRO A 164 -0.91 -2.12 -3.84
N MET A 165 -1.32 -0.95 -3.35
CA MET A 165 -2.33 -0.14 -4.00
C MET A 165 -1.77 0.55 -5.24
N ALA A 166 -2.53 0.48 -6.35
CA ALA A 166 -2.26 1.19 -7.59
C ALA A 166 -3.56 1.75 -8.17
N TYR A 167 -3.47 2.54 -9.25
CA TYR A 167 -4.65 2.94 -10.02
C TYR A 167 -4.95 1.95 -11.12
N TYR A 168 -6.18 1.43 -11.10
CA TYR A 168 -6.79 0.70 -12.20
C TYR A 168 -7.63 1.68 -13.00
N TYR A 169 -7.31 1.90 -14.27
CA TYR A 169 -8.00 2.90 -15.07
C TYR A 169 -8.78 2.30 -16.24
N SER A 170 -9.89 2.97 -16.60
CA SER A 170 -10.82 2.53 -17.63
C SER A 170 -10.31 2.91 -19.02
N LEU A 171 -9.84 1.96 -19.81
CA LEU A 171 -9.43 2.19 -21.21
C LEU A 171 -10.57 2.83 -22.05
N PRO A 172 -11.86 2.36 -21.98
CA PRO A 172 -12.94 3.02 -22.70
C PRO A 172 -13.18 4.47 -22.29
N ALA A 173 -13.03 4.82 -21.01
CA ALA A 173 -13.20 6.20 -20.56
C ALA A 173 -12.07 7.10 -21.09
N PHE A 174 -10.83 6.62 -21.08
CA PHE A 174 -9.68 7.32 -21.63
C PHE A 174 -9.80 7.53 -23.14
N GLU A 175 -10.24 6.50 -23.88
CA GLU A 175 -10.51 6.58 -25.32
C GLU A 175 -11.61 7.61 -25.64
N ASP A 176 -12.70 7.63 -24.88
CA ASP A 176 -13.81 8.58 -25.04
C ASP A 176 -13.34 10.04 -24.88
N GLN A 177 -12.43 10.29 -23.96
CA GLN A 177 -11.82 11.61 -23.74
C GLN A 177 -10.69 11.91 -24.74
N GLY A 178 -10.34 11.00 -25.64
CA GLY A 178 -9.27 11.16 -26.63
C GLY A 178 -7.89 11.32 -26.00
N ILE A 179 -7.63 10.58 -24.92
CA ILE A 179 -6.33 10.55 -24.25
C ILE A 179 -5.42 9.53 -24.94
N ASN A 180 -4.22 9.98 -25.31
CA ASN A 180 -3.18 9.10 -25.84
C ASN A 180 -2.49 8.43 -24.66
N ILE A 181 -2.61 7.13 -24.55
CA ILE A 181 -1.94 6.34 -23.50
C ILE A 181 -0.59 5.88 -24.03
N ILE A 182 0.47 6.13 -23.27
CA ILE A 182 1.82 5.64 -23.52
C ILE A 182 2.34 4.89 -22.29
N SER A 183 3.34 4.04 -22.50
CA SER A 183 4.01 3.29 -21.44
C SER A 183 5.53 3.41 -21.64
N VAL A 184 6.09 4.52 -21.18
CA VAL A 184 7.50 4.89 -21.40
C VAL A 184 8.12 5.23 -20.05
N ALA A 185 9.24 4.61 -19.74
CA ALA A 185 9.96 4.92 -18.51
C ALA A 185 10.49 6.35 -18.52
N GLU A 186 10.64 6.95 -17.34
CA GLU A 186 11.05 8.35 -17.22
C GLU A 186 12.43 8.59 -17.83
N GLU A 187 13.35 7.68 -17.61
CA GLU A 187 14.71 7.69 -18.15
C GLU A 187 14.78 7.56 -19.67
N ASP A 188 13.73 7.03 -20.31
CA ASP A 188 13.62 6.90 -21.78
C ASP A 188 13.05 8.18 -22.44
N LEU A 189 12.60 9.16 -21.65
CA LEU A 189 12.14 10.46 -22.11
C LEU A 189 13.28 11.48 -22.15
N ASP A 190 14.34 11.13 -22.84
CA ASP A 190 15.61 11.87 -22.95
C ASP A 190 15.64 12.94 -24.07
N GLY A 191 14.50 13.27 -24.62
CA GLY A 191 14.38 14.20 -25.75
C GLY A 191 14.75 13.59 -27.11
N THR A 192 14.89 12.27 -27.20
CA THR A 192 15.23 11.56 -28.44
C THR A 192 14.15 10.55 -28.85
N GLY A 193 14.26 10.01 -30.06
CA GLY A 193 13.39 8.94 -30.54
C GLY A 193 11.93 9.35 -30.79
N THR A 194 11.03 8.37 -30.66
CA THR A 194 9.59 8.54 -30.96
C THR A 194 8.93 9.55 -30.05
N TYR A 195 9.35 9.60 -28.79
CA TYR A 195 8.75 10.44 -27.73
C TYR A 195 9.60 11.67 -27.38
N ALA A 196 10.46 12.12 -28.29
CA ALA A 196 11.39 13.25 -28.07
C ALA A 196 10.75 14.57 -27.61
N LYS A 197 9.44 14.73 -27.79
CA LYS A 197 8.68 15.93 -27.35
C LYS A 197 7.79 15.65 -26.15
N VAL A 198 7.76 14.43 -25.65
CA VAL A 198 6.97 14.08 -24.46
C VAL A 198 7.80 14.45 -23.23
N GLN A 199 7.17 15.18 -22.32
CA GLN A 199 7.75 15.55 -21.03
C GLN A 199 7.57 14.40 -20.01
N PRO A 200 8.39 14.32 -18.96
CA PRO A 200 8.34 13.25 -17.95
C PRO A 200 7.19 13.46 -16.93
N HIS A 201 5.97 13.51 -17.42
CA HIS A 201 4.74 13.68 -16.66
C HIS A 201 3.87 12.44 -16.70
N GLY A 202 3.12 12.16 -15.63
CA GLY A 202 2.06 11.17 -15.62
C GLY A 202 0.90 11.57 -16.51
N TYR A 203 0.57 12.87 -16.53
CA TYR A 203 -0.39 13.45 -17.46
C TYR A 203 0.04 14.83 -17.92
N ALA A 204 -0.01 15.08 -19.24
CA ALA A 204 0.26 16.40 -19.83
C ALA A 204 -0.60 16.66 -21.06
N GLU A 205 -0.77 17.94 -21.41
CA GLU A 205 -1.46 18.41 -22.61
C GLU A 205 -0.51 19.21 -23.49
N TYR A 206 -0.56 18.98 -24.81
CA TYR A 206 0.33 19.60 -25.81
C TYR A 206 -0.49 20.30 -26.88
N LYS A 207 -0.07 21.48 -27.31
CA LYS A 207 -0.69 22.20 -28.45
C LYS A 207 -0.29 21.60 -29.79
N GLU A 208 0.93 21.08 -29.87
CA GLU A 208 1.45 20.37 -31.05
C GLU A 208 1.52 18.86 -30.80
N SER A 209 1.48 18.07 -31.88
CA SER A 209 1.61 16.62 -31.78
C SER A 209 2.94 16.23 -31.11
N PRO A 210 2.92 15.54 -29.96
CA PRO A 210 4.13 15.16 -29.25
C PRO A 210 4.81 13.93 -29.85
N PHE A 211 4.09 13.10 -30.63
CA PHE A 211 4.62 11.95 -31.34
C PHE A 211 3.74 11.57 -32.55
N GLU A 212 4.27 10.79 -33.47
CA GLU A 212 3.55 10.36 -34.66
C GLU A 212 2.35 9.47 -34.31
N GLY A 213 1.18 9.82 -34.82
CA GLY A 213 -0.06 9.10 -34.56
C GLY A 213 -0.83 9.58 -33.34
N ALA A 214 -0.32 10.54 -32.58
CA ALA A 214 -1.08 11.14 -31.49
C ALA A 214 -2.38 11.78 -31.98
N VAL A 215 -3.47 11.59 -31.21
CA VAL A 215 -4.81 12.10 -31.53
C VAL A 215 -5.09 13.34 -30.68
N SER A 216 -5.57 14.40 -31.32
CA SER A 216 -6.01 15.61 -30.61
C SER A 216 -7.48 15.55 -30.22
N SER A 217 -7.84 16.19 -29.12
CA SER A 217 -9.21 16.30 -28.62
C SER A 217 -9.37 17.60 -27.82
N ALA A 218 -10.62 17.94 -27.46
CA ALA A 218 -10.84 19.11 -26.61
C ALA A 218 -10.39 18.85 -25.17
N ASN A 219 -9.77 19.87 -24.54
CA ASN A 219 -9.52 19.88 -23.11
C ASN A 219 -10.70 20.51 -22.35
N LEU A 220 -10.56 20.69 -21.04
CA LEU A 220 -11.61 21.28 -20.19
C LEU A 220 -11.91 22.74 -20.54
N ALA A 221 -10.96 23.49 -21.11
CA ALA A 221 -11.15 24.85 -21.60
C ALA A 221 -11.81 24.90 -22.98
N GLY A 222 -11.96 23.78 -23.67
CA GLY A 222 -12.47 23.68 -25.04
C GLY A 222 -11.40 23.86 -26.11
N ASP A 223 -10.13 23.96 -25.74
CA ASP A 223 -9.01 24.05 -26.67
C ASP A 223 -8.70 22.68 -27.28
N THR A 224 -8.29 22.68 -28.54
CA THR A 224 -7.81 21.46 -29.21
C THR A 224 -6.37 21.19 -28.80
N VAL A 225 -6.13 20.09 -28.09
CA VAL A 225 -4.83 19.70 -27.55
C VAL A 225 -4.58 18.19 -27.76
N TYR A 226 -3.34 17.78 -27.57
CA TYR A 226 -2.95 16.39 -27.49
C TYR A 226 -2.77 16.01 -26.02
N LYS A 227 -3.72 15.26 -25.48
CA LYS A 227 -3.69 14.74 -24.11
C LYS A 227 -2.87 13.47 -24.06
N VAL A 228 -1.85 13.42 -23.22
CA VAL A 228 -0.97 12.24 -23.04
C VAL A 228 -1.01 11.78 -21.60
N PHE A 229 -1.29 10.52 -21.39
CA PHE A 229 -1.18 9.83 -20.13
C PHE A 229 -0.09 8.77 -20.23
N ASN A 230 0.93 8.89 -19.39
CA ASN A 230 2.00 7.92 -19.31
C ASN A 230 1.82 7.05 -18.06
N ASN A 231 1.46 5.80 -18.24
CA ASN A 231 1.20 4.88 -17.14
C ASN A 231 2.48 4.34 -16.46
N ARG A 232 3.66 4.81 -16.88
CA ARG A 232 4.97 4.49 -16.28
C ARG A 232 5.52 5.60 -15.37
N ILE A 233 4.82 6.73 -15.30
CA ILE A 233 5.21 7.86 -14.46
C ILE A 233 4.05 8.19 -13.53
N PRO A 234 4.27 8.29 -12.21
CA PRO A 234 3.25 8.76 -11.28
C PRO A 234 2.80 10.17 -11.65
N MET A 235 1.50 10.40 -11.66
CA MET A 235 0.96 11.76 -11.72
C MET A 235 1.34 12.51 -10.43
N ASN A 236 1.63 13.80 -10.51
CA ASN A 236 1.60 14.60 -9.30
C ASN A 236 0.15 14.88 -8.86
N TRP A 237 -0.04 15.53 -7.70
CA TRP A 237 -1.37 15.76 -7.15
C TRP A 237 -2.23 16.67 -8.05
N GLU A 238 -1.62 17.61 -8.79
CA GLU A 238 -2.33 18.50 -9.72
C GLU A 238 -2.75 17.80 -11.00
N GLU A 239 -1.87 17.00 -11.58
CA GLU A 239 -2.16 16.19 -12.76
C GLU A 239 -3.31 15.22 -12.46
N PHE A 240 -3.26 14.54 -11.32
CA PHE A 240 -4.31 13.65 -10.86
C PHE A 240 -5.64 14.38 -10.68
N ARG A 241 -5.61 15.54 -10.03
CA ARG A 241 -6.79 16.36 -9.80
C ARG A 241 -7.39 16.86 -11.11
N TYR A 242 -6.56 17.36 -12.02
CA TYR A 242 -7.00 17.82 -13.33
C TYR A 242 -7.61 16.70 -14.17
N LEU A 243 -6.95 15.55 -14.25
CA LEU A 243 -7.45 14.39 -14.95
C LEU A 243 -8.77 13.89 -14.34
N SER A 244 -8.88 13.87 -13.02
CA SER A 244 -10.11 13.50 -12.32
C SER A 244 -11.25 14.49 -12.60
N LYS A 245 -11.00 15.79 -12.73
CA LYS A 245 -12.00 16.79 -13.16
C LYS A 245 -12.51 16.47 -14.58
N MET A 246 -11.62 16.08 -15.50
CA MET A 246 -11.99 15.73 -16.87
C MET A 246 -12.96 14.55 -16.94
N PHE A 247 -12.81 13.57 -16.04
CA PHE A 247 -13.70 12.43 -15.93
C PHE A 247 -14.92 12.64 -15.04
N THR A 248 -15.07 13.82 -14.41
CA THR A 248 -16.21 14.08 -13.54
C THR A 248 -17.35 14.73 -14.32
N ARG A 249 -18.51 14.05 -14.37
CA ARG A 249 -19.73 14.57 -15.01
C ARG A 249 -20.34 15.69 -14.17
N SER A 250 -19.98 16.90 -14.51
CA SER A 250 -20.41 18.10 -13.80
C SER A 250 -20.47 19.28 -14.75
N SER A 251 -21.43 20.21 -14.52
CA SER A 251 -21.46 21.49 -15.23
C SER A 251 -20.26 22.39 -14.90
N ALA A 252 -19.57 22.11 -13.80
CA ALA A 252 -18.36 22.82 -13.41
C ALA A 252 -17.11 22.35 -14.18
N TYR A 253 -17.12 21.11 -14.70
CA TYR A 253 -15.96 20.52 -15.38
C TYR A 253 -16.31 20.00 -16.77
N ASN A 254 -16.84 18.77 -16.84
CA ASN A 254 -17.15 18.08 -18.08
C ASN A 254 -18.57 17.48 -18.02
N PRO A 255 -19.59 18.22 -18.50
CA PRO A 255 -20.98 17.73 -18.47
C PRO A 255 -21.20 16.48 -19.34
N ASP A 256 -20.33 16.24 -20.31
CA ASP A 256 -20.40 15.11 -21.25
C ASP A 256 -19.48 13.95 -20.87
N SER A 257 -18.90 13.99 -19.67
CA SER A 257 -18.03 12.89 -19.19
C SER A 257 -18.74 11.55 -19.21
N PRO A 258 -18.05 10.47 -19.63
CA PRO A 258 -18.60 9.11 -19.60
C PRO A 258 -18.81 8.60 -18.17
N THR A 259 -18.09 9.14 -17.18
CA THR A 259 -18.15 8.71 -15.79
C THR A 259 -18.79 9.77 -14.89
N THR A 260 -19.27 9.36 -13.73
CA THR A 260 -19.90 10.26 -12.76
C THR A 260 -18.84 11.02 -11.95
N TYR A 261 -17.80 10.31 -11.52
CA TYR A 261 -16.65 10.84 -10.80
C TYR A 261 -15.36 10.49 -11.55
N GLY A 262 -14.33 11.27 -11.33
CA GLY A 262 -13.01 11.02 -11.93
C GLY A 262 -12.32 9.83 -11.31
N SER A 263 -12.35 9.74 -10.00
CA SER A 263 -11.62 8.71 -9.26
C SER A 263 -12.41 8.14 -8.10
N GLY A 264 -12.07 6.92 -7.69
CA GLY A 264 -12.37 6.38 -6.37
C GLY A 264 -11.15 6.56 -5.49
N THR A 265 -11.26 7.41 -4.47
CA THR A 265 -10.17 7.63 -3.51
C THR A 265 -10.37 6.73 -2.30
N HIS A 266 -9.32 6.01 -1.90
CA HIS A 266 -9.50 4.92 -0.96
C HIS A 266 -9.13 5.33 0.48
N TRP A 267 -7.88 5.67 0.75
CA TRP A 267 -7.38 5.81 2.11
C TRP A 267 -6.88 7.24 2.38
N TRP A 268 -7.38 7.84 3.45
CA TRP A 268 -7.08 9.21 3.86
C TRP A 268 -5.63 9.40 4.33
N PHE A 269 -4.98 8.38 4.83
CA PHE A 269 -3.62 8.44 5.36
C PHE A 269 -2.53 8.33 4.27
N ALA A 270 -2.81 7.72 3.12
CA ALA A 270 -1.80 7.50 2.09
C ALA A 270 -1.23 8.81 1.51
N TYR A 271 -2.02 9.88 1.50
CA TYR A 271 -1.54 11.20 1.12
C TYR A 271 -0.51 11.77 2.11
N ALA A 272 -0.73 11.57 3.42
CA ALA A 272 0.23 11.97 4.45
C ALA A 272 1.58 11.28 4.25
N TRP A 273 1.55 9.97 4.03
CA TRP A 273 2.78 9.20 3.82
C TRP A 273 3.57 9.64 2.59
N SER A 274 2.91 10.12 1.55
CA SER A 274 3.59 10.57 0.32
C SER A 274 4.55 11.75 0.54
N VAL A 275 4.36 12.50 1.61
CA VAL A 275 5.17 13.65 1.99
C VAL A 275 5.96 13.45 3.30
N GLY A 276 5.96 12.23 3.85
CA GLY A 276 6.66 11.92 5.09
C GLY A 276 5.89 12.25 6.36
N GLY A 277 4.61 12.65 6.23
CA GLY A 277 3.71 12.76 7.36
C GLY A 277 3.26 11.37 7.83
N ASP A 278 2.80 11.26 9.06
CA ASP A 278 2.20 10.04 9.60
C ASP A 278 0.90 10.36 10.33
N CYS A 279 -0.02 9.39 10.35
CA CYS A 279 -1.27 9.52 11.09
C CYS A 279 -1.08 9.28 12.58
N ILE A 280 -0.13 8.43 12.92
CA ILE A 280 0.36 8.17 14.28
C ILE A 280 1.87 8.22 14.21
N GLY A 281 2.46 9.36 14.54
CA GLY A 281 3.89 9.59 14.48
C GLY A 281 4.58 9.29 15.82
N TRP A 282 5.73 8.63 15.77
CA TRP A 282 6.62 8.51 16.94
C TRP A 282 7.49 9.75 17.06
N ASN A 283 7.38 10.48 18.19
CA ASN A 283 8.12 11.74 18.42
C ASN A 283 9.47 11.55 19.16
N GLY A 284 9.88 10.31 19.39
CA GLY A 284 11.08 9.95 20.15
C GLY A 284 10.79 9.53 21.60
N GLU A 285 9.61 9.85 22.14
CA GLU A 285 9.18 9.50 23.49
C GLU A 285 7.81 8.82 23.53
N ASN A 286 6.88 9.27 22.69
CA ASN A 286 5.51 8.79 22.64
C ASN A 286 5.01 8.79 21.20
N TYR A 287 3.92 8.05 20.97
CA TYR A 287 3.16 8.17 19.74
C TYR A 287 2.14 9.32 19.84
N ASP A 288 2.09 10.14 18.82
CA ASP A 288 1.15 11.23 18.66
C ASP A 288 0.12 10.90 17.57
N PHE A 289 -1.14 11.31 17.78
CA PHE A 289 -2.12 11.28 16.70
C PHE A 289 -1.91 12.52 15.81
N SER A 290 -1.11 12.35 14.77
CA SER A 290 -0.51 13.44 13.96
C SER A 290 -1.23 13.72 12.64
N VAL A 291 -2.42 13.15 12.44
CA VAL A 291 -3.19 13.22 11.18
C VAL A 291 -3.43 14.66 10.65
N ALA A 292 -3.46 15.64 11.52
CA ALA A 292 -3.65 17.05 11.19
C ALA A 292 -2.48 17.93 11.69
N ASP A 293 -1.27 17.38 11.76
CA ASP A 293 -0.07 18.12 12.15
C ASP A 293 0.33 19.12 11.06
N GLU A 294 0.50 20.39 11.44
CA GLU A 294 0.83 21.50 10.55
C GLU A 294 2.35 21.68 10.35
N GLY A 295 3.18 20.91 11.06
CA GLY A 295 4.65 20.98 10.93
C GLY A 295 5.10 20.49 9.56
N ALA A 296 6.06 21.19 8.95
CA ALA A 296 6.64 20.80 7.68
C ALA A 296 7.31 19.43 7.78
N ASN A 297 7.24 18.64 6.70
CA ASN A 297 8.06 17.46 6.48
C ASN A 297 9.30 17.85 5.65
N TYR A 298 10.30 17.00 5.56
CA TYR A 298 11.57 17.35 4.94
C TYR A 298 12.11 16.23 4.05
N LEU A 299 12.56 16.62 2.86
CA LEU A 299 13.34 15.81 1.94
C LEU A 299 14.82 16.18 2.09
N VAL A 300 15.69 15.19 2.21
CA VAL A 300 17.13 15.40 2.33
C VAL A 300 17.73 15.70 0.96
N LEU A 301 18.47 16.80 0.85
CA LEU A 301 19.14 17.25 -0.37
C LEU A 301 20.62 16.87 -0.38
N SER A 302 21.29 16.93 0.78
CA SER A 302 22.72 16.63 0.88
C SER A 302 22.98 15.13 0.74
N ASP A 303 24.18 14.77 0.25
CA ASP A 303 24.60 13.37 0.10
C ASP A 303 24.38 12.56 1.38
N THR A 304 24.65 13.18 2.54
CA THR A 304 24.37 12.63 3.86
C THR A 304 23.96 13.75 4.84
N LEU A 305 23.06 13.42 5.75
CA LEU A 305 22.60 14.28 6.84
C LEU A 305 22.46 13.48 8.13
N GLU A 306 23.18 13.88 9.19
CA GLU A 306 23.08 13.24 10.50
C GLU A 306 22.05 13.98 11.37
N LEU A 307 21.00 13.28 11.80
CA LEU A 307 19.98 13.78 12.73
C LEU A 307 19.77 12.75 13.84
N ASN A 308 19.90 13.15 15.10
CA ASN A 308 19.64 12.31 16.27
C ASN A 308 20.25 10.89 16.18
N ASP A 309 21.54 10.80 15.81
CA ASP A 309 22.29 9.55 15.64
C ASP A 309 21.83 8.65 14.47
N LYS A 310 20.97 9.17 13.57
CA LYS A 310 20.57 8.51 12.33
C LYS A 310 21.17 9.23 11.13
N THR A 311 21.69 8.47 10.17
CA THR A 311 22.18 8.97 8.87
C THR A 311 21.07 8.89 7.83
N TYR A 312 20.79 10.02 7.21
CA TYR A 312 19.90 10.14 6.05
C TYR A 312 20.74 10.42 4.80
N TYR A 313 20.24 10.01 3.65
CA TYR A 313 20.87 10.18 2.35
C TYR A 313 20.03 11.07 1.43
N ALA A 314 20.64 11.62 0.38
CA ALA A 314 19.94 12.43 -0.59
C ALA A 314 18.72 11.68 -1.19
N GLY A 315 17.56 12.30 -1.14
CA GLY A 315 16.29 11.71 -1.55
C GLY A 315 15.51 11.03 -0.43
N ASP A 316 16.10 10.83 0.75
CA ASP A 316 15.36 10.32 1.90
C ASP A 316 14.37 11.35 2.45
N ILE A 317 13.23 10.89 2.91
CA ILE A 317 12.30 11.71 3.70
C ILE A 317 12.59 11.50 5.17
N VAL A 318 12.77 12.61 5.89
CA VAL A 318 13.07 12.60 7.32
C VAL A 318 11.89 12.02 8.11
N SER A 319 12.16 11.13 9.05
CA SER A 319 11.15 10.54 9.91
C SER A 319 10.44 11.57 10.81
N TYR A 320 9.23 11.25 11.27
CA TYR A 320 8.44 12.13 12.12
C TYR A 320 9.22 12.61 13.37
N GLN A 321 9.94 11.70 14.05
CA GLN A 321 10.72 12.04 15.24
C GLN A 321 11.87 13.03 14.98
N ASP A 322 12.43 13.02 13.76
CA ASP A 322 13.62 13.81 13.43
C ASP A 322 13.29 15.15 12.76
N ARG A 323 11.98 15.42 12.47
CA ARG A 323 11.53 16.66 11.81
C ARG A 323 11.99 17.93 12.52
N ALA A 324 11.94 17.94 13.88
CA ALA A 324 12.38 19.11 14.64
C ALA A 324 13.89 19.38 14.46
N ALA A 325 14.70 18.33 14.37
CA ALA A 325 16.11 18.46 14.09
C ALA A 325 16.37 18.86 12.63
N ALA A 326 15.56 18.38 11.70
CA ALA A 326 15.64 18.75 10.29
C ALA A 326 15.31 20.23 10.05
N ALA A 327 14.37 20.80 10.82
CA ALA A 327 14.03 22.23 10.75
C ALA A 327 15.23 23.13 11.12
N ASP A 328 16.15 22.64 11.96
CA ASP A 328 17.37 23.33 12.38
C ASP A 328 18.61 22.87 11.57
N ALA A 329 18.43 22.06 10.53
CA ALA A 329 19.53 21.55 9.70
C ALA A 329 20.23 22.68 8.92
N PRO A 330 21.49 22.48 8.47
CA PRO A 330 22.20 23.47 7.68
C PRO A 330 21.40 23.91 6.43
N GLU A 331 21.48 25.19 6.09
CA GLU A 331 20.84 25.75 4.88
C GLU A 331 21.22 24.94 3.63
N GLY A 332 20.24 24.52 2.85
CA GLY A 332 20.42 23.75 1.63
C GLY A 332 20.68 22.24 1.86
N SER A 333 20.54 21.73 3.08
CA SER A 333 20.65 20.28 3.33
C SER A 333 19.31 19.56 3.29
N VAL A 334 18.20 20.28 3.38
CA VAL A 334 16.83 19.76 3.31
C VAL A 334 15.93 20.68 2.47
N HIS A 335 14.89 20.11 1.90
CA HIS A 335 13.78 20.80 1.23
C HIS A 335 12.50 20.58 2.02
N GLU A 336 11.70 21.62 2.21
CA GLU A 336 10.42 21.51 2.90
C GLU A 336 9.37 20.84 2.00
N LEU A 337 8.74 19.81 2.53
CA LEU A 337 7.60 19.12 1.96
C LEU A 337 6.30 19.59 2.63
N PRO A 338 5.13 19.33 2.02
CA PRO A 338 3.84 19.55 2.65
C PRO A 338 3.75 18.95 4.05
N SER A 339 2.99 19.61 4.92
CA SER A 339 2.61 19.07 6.21
C SER A 339 1.62 17.90 6.06
N THR A 340 1.44 17.13 7.12
CA THR A 340 0.39 16.10 7.20
C THR A 340 -0.99 16.73 7.01
N TYR A 341 -1.20 17.93 7.58
CA TYR A 341 -2.42 18.71 7.42
C TYR A 341 -2.69 19.07 5.94
N ASP A 342 -1.67 19.51 5.19
CA ASP A 342 -1.82 19.84 3.78
C ASP A 342 -2.20 18.61 2.94
N ALA A 343 -1.61 17.48 3.24
CA ALA A 343 -1.93 16.21 2.58
C ALA A 343 -3.37 15.75 2.90
N LEU A 344 -3.80 15.86 4.16
CA LEU A 344 -5.16 15.59 4.57
C LEU A 344 -6.16 16.53 3.89
N TYR A 345 -5.81 17.82 3.80
CA TYR A 345 -6.62 18.82 3.12
C TYR A 345 -6.82 18.49 1.64
N GLU A 346 -5.76 18.14 0.93
CA GLU A 346 -5.87 17.72 -0.48
C GLU A 346 -6.81 16.52 -0.63
N PHE A 347 -6.65 15.50 0.20
CA PHE A 347 -7.51 14.31 0.18
C PHE A 347 -8.99 14.63 0.44
N VAL A 348 -9.28 15.44 1.47
CA VAL A 348 -10.65 15.86 1.82
C VAL A 348 -11.28 16.59 0.65
N ARG A 349 -10.55 17.49 0.04
CA ARG A 349 -11.03 18.36 -1.04
C ARG A 349 -11.40 17.59 -2.31
N LEU A 350 -10.71 16.48 -2.62
CA LEU A 350 -11.04 15.64 -3.77
C LEU A 350 -12.49 15.13 -3.73
N SER A 351 -12.97 14.71 -2.58
CA SER A 351 -14.27 14.07 -2.43
C SER A 351 -15.36 14.99 -1.90
N SER A 352 -15.03 16.08 -1.20
CA SER A 352 -16.02 17.05 -0.72
C SER A 352 -16.80 17.64 -1.89
N PRO A 353 -18.14 17.77 -1.79
CA PRO A 353 -18.97 18.25 -2.88
C PRO A 353 -18.61 19.68 -3.31
N VAL A 354 -18.83 19.99 -4.57
CA VAL A 354 -18.83 21.39 -5.03
C VAL A 354 -19.89 22.18 -4.26
N GLY A 355 -19.47 23.27 -3.61
CA GLY A 355 -20.31 24.06 -2.71
C GLY A 355 -20.35 23.57 -1.26
N GLY A 356 -19.74 22.42 -0.97
CA GLY A 356 -19.45 21.95 0.39
C GLY A 356 -18.13 22.52 0.90
N ASN A 357 -17.85 22.25 2.19
CA ASN A 357 -16.57 22.63 2.77
C ASN A 357 -15.46 21.70 2.30
N GLY A 358 -14.44 22.23 1.64
CA GLY A 358 -13.29 21.48 1.15
C GLY A 358 -12.21 21.17 2.18
N GLY A 359 -12.49 21.45 3.47
CA GLY A 359 -11.55 21.19 4.55
C GLY A 359 -11.05 22.44 5.28
N ARG A 360 -10.82 23.55 4.54
CA ARG A 360 -10.39 24.86 5.09
C ARG A 360 -11.43 25.98 4.91
N GLY A 361 -12.67 25.66 4.54
CA GLY A 361 -13.74 26.63 4.30
C GLY A 361 -13.99 26.94 2.81
N GLU A 362 -13.14 26.46 1.91
CA GLU A 362 -13.28 26.57 0.45
C GLU A 362 -14.21 25.47 -0.08
N ASN A 363 -14.54 25.59 -1.38
CA ASN A 363 -15.31 24.54 -2.04
C ASN A 363 -14.51 23.24 -2.21
N GLY A 364 -15.17 22.12 -1.98
CA GLY A 364 -14.68 20.83 -2.42
C GLY A 364 -14.67 20.71 -3.94
N TYR A 365 -13.91 19.77 -4.45
CA TYR A 365 -13.87 19.47 -5.90
C TYR A 365 -14.99 18.55 -6.36
N GLY A 366 -15.44 17.63 -5.50
CA GLY A 366 -16.47 16.64 -5.83
C GLY A 366 -16.08 15.70 -6.96
N ILE A 367 -14.80 15.38 -7.09
CA ILE A 367 -14.24 14.56 -8.17
C ILE A 367 -13.94 13.12 -7.74
N GLY A 368 -13.90 12.86 -6.43
CA GLY A 368 -13.63 11.55 -5.87
C GLY A 368 -14.88 10.88 -5.30
N LEU A 369 -15.15 9.65 -5.73
CA LEU A 369 -16.14 8.78 -5.08
C LEU A 369 -15.55 8.23 -3.78
N PHE A 370 -16.31 8.31 -2.68
CA PHE A 370 -15.84 7.84 -1.37
C PHE A 370 -16.61 6.65 -0.79
N SER A 371 -17.34 5.92 -1.63
CA SER A 371 -17.96 4.65 -1.22
C SER A 371 -17.05 3.50 -1.60
N ASN A 372 -16.69 2.67 -0.63
CA ASN A 372 -15.72 1.58 -0.81
C ASN A 372 -16.38 0.20 -0.96
N ASP A 373 -17.71 0.10 -0.81
CA ASP A 373 -18.39 -1.19 -0.69
C ASP A 373 -18.34 -2.07 -1.95
N ASN A 374 -17.96 -1.49 -3.11
CA ASN A 374 -17.77 -2.24 -4.36
C ASN A 374 -16.86 -1.47 -5.32
N ALA A 375 -15.62 -1.27 -4.92
CA ALA A 375 -14.68 -0.43 -5.64
C ALA A 375 -14.47 -0.88 -7.10
N ALA A 376 -14.20 -2.17 -7.34
CA ALA A 376 -14.08 -2.72 -8.70
C ALA A 376 -15.39 -2.60 -9.50
N GLY A 377 -16.54 -2.75 -8.85
CA GLY A 377 -17.86 -2.55 -9.45
C GLY A 377 -18.08 -1.13 -9.95
N SER A 378 -17.60 -0.12 -9.24
CA SER A 378 -17.72 1.28 -9.66
C SER A 378 -16.96 1.56 -10.96
N LEU A 379 -15.76 0.97 -11.14
CA LEU A 379 -15.02 1.05 -12.41
C LEU A 379 -15.77 0.32 -13.54
N VAL A 380 -16.24 -0.91 -13.28
CA VAL A 380 -16.97 -1.76 -14.24
C VAL A 380 -18.26 -1.08 -14.71
N ASN A 381 -18.98 -0.43 -13.82
CA ASN A 381 -20.24 0.25 -14.09
C ASN A 381 -20.06 1.66 -14.69
N GLY A 382 -18.85 2.15 -14.83
CA GLY A 382 -18.58 3.49 -15.36
C GLY A 382 -18.96 4.61 -14.39
N GLU A 383 -18.93 4.36 -13.08
CA GLU A 383 -19.11 5.41 -12.09
C GLU A 383 -17.83 6.25 -11.94
N ILE A 384 -16.66 5.59 -12.04
CA ILE A 384 -15.33 6.20 -11.96
C ILE A 384 -14.46 5.82 -13.16
N ALA A 385 -13.47 6.64 -13.47
CA ALA A 385 -12.47 6.37 -14.50
C ALA A 385 -11.17 5.76 -13.92
N LEU A 386 -10.83 6.13 -12.69
CA LEU A 386 -9.63 5.72 -11.95
C LEU A 386 -10.06 5.09 -10.64
N LEU A 387 -9.65 3.86 -10.39
CA LEU A 387 -9.90 3.13 -9.15
C LEU A 387 -8.59 2.95 -8.39
N ALA A 388 -8.46 3.52 -7.20
CA ALA A 388 -7.41 3.16 -6.27
C ALA A 388 -7.80 1.85 -5.57
N SER A 389 -7.02 0.81 -5.74
CA SER A 389 -7.26 -0.49 -5.10
C SER A 389 -5.98 -1.29 -5.02
N SER A 390 -5.99 -2.33 -4.18
CA SER A 390 -4.95 -3.32 -4.13
C SER A 390 -5.02 -4.29 -5.33
N GLU A 391 -4.05 -5.18 -5.46
CA GLU A 391 -4.01 -6.17 -6.54
C GLU A 391 -5.24 -7.10 -6.51
N SER A 392 -5.88 -7.27 -5.36
CA SER A 392 -7.11 -8.05 -5.18
C SER A 392 -8.23 -7.64 -6.15
N ALA A 393 -8.22 -6.39 -6.65
CA ALA A 393 -9.14 -5.94 -7.69
C ALA A 393 -8.96 -6.68 -9.02
N ILE A 394 -7.76 -7.18 -9.33
CA ILE A 394 -7.43 -7.85 -10.60
C ILE A 394 -8.38 -9.01 -10.87
N THR A 395 -8.60 -9.88 -9.88
CA THR A 395 -9.49 -11.04 -10.04
C THR A 395 -10.91 -10.63 -10.45
N SER A 396 -11.45 -9.58 -9.83
CA SER A 396 -12.78 -9.05 -10.16
C SER A 396 -12.80 -8.39 -11.53
N LEU A 397 -11.78 -7.62 -11.88
CA LEU A 397 -11.66 -6.93 -13.16
C LEU A 397 -11.40 -7.89 -14.32
N GLU A 398 -10.61 -8.94 -14.14
CA GLU A 398 -10.41 -9.99 -15.13
C GLU A 398 -11.71 -10.77 -15.43
N THR A 399 -12.58 -10.91 -14.45
CA THR A 399 -13.87 -11.57 -14.63
C THR A 399 -14.88 -10.68 -15.33
N SER A 400 -14.97 -9.40 -14.96
CA SER A 400 -16.07 -8.50 -15.32
C SER A 400 -15.69 -7.41 -16.31
N TYR A 401 -14.40 -7.07 -16.45
CA TYR A 401 -13.90 -5.91 -17.21
C TYR A 401 -12.66 -6.23 -18.05
N ARG A 402 -12.44 -7.48 -18.35
CA ARG A 402 -11.26 -7.99 -19.06
C ARG A 402 -10.95 -7.23 -20.34
N GLY A 403 -9.69 -6.80 -20.49
CA GLY A 403 -9.21 -6.05 -21.64
C GLY A 403 -9.75 -4.62 -21.75
N LYS A 404 -10.40 -4.11 -20.71
CA LYS A 404 -10.94 -2.74 -20.66
C LYS A 404 -10.33 -1.90 -19.55
N TYR A 405 -9.32 -2.40 -18.88
CA TYR A 405 -8.55 -1.68 -17.85
C TYR A 405 -7.06 -1.93 -18.03
N ASP A 406 -6.27 -1.04 -17.47
CA ASP A 406 -4.85 -1.21 -17.27
C ASP A 406 -4.45 -0.58 -15.93
N ILE A 407 -3.18 -0.63 -15.56
CA ILE A 407 -2.66 -0.26 -14.25
C ILE A 407 -1.70 0.91 -14.41
N ALA A 408 -1.74 1.83 -13.47
CA ALA A 408 -0.81 2.95 -13.36
C ALA A 408 -0.41 3.14 -11.89
N PRO A 409 0.76 3.72 -11.60
CA PRO A 409 1.13 4.06 -10.24
C PRO A 409 0.14 5.07 -9.63
N ALA A 410 -0.01 5.03 -8.32
CA ALA A 410 -0.70 6.09 -7.60
C ALA A 410 0.05 7.41 -7.75
N GLN A 411 -0.65 8.52 -7.50
CA GLN A 411 -0.02 9.83 -7.56
C GLN A 411 1.11 9.93 -6.53
N GLN A 412 2.11 10.77 -6.87
CA GLN A 412 3.30 11.02 -6.08
C GLN A 412 3.42 12.53 -5.85
N TRP A 413 3.93 12.96 -4.69
CA TRP A 413 4.32 14.35 -4.59
C TRP A 413 5.56 14.59 -5.46
N ARG A 414 5.45 15.51 -6.40
CA ARG A 414 6.52 15.86 -7.36
C ARG A 414 6.44 17.34 -7.64
N GLU A 415 7.57 18.03 -7.58
CA GLU A 415 7.67 19.42 -7.93
C GLU A 415 8.25 19.57 -9.35
N TYR A 416 7.68 20.47 -10.13
CA TYR A 416 8.13 20.76 -11.48
C TYR A 416 8.61 22.20 -11.58
N GLU A 417 9.65 22.46 -12.42
CA GLU A 417 10.13 23.79 -12.67
C GLU A 417 9.03 24.69 -13.24
N GLY A 418 8.87 25.88 -12.67
CA GLY A 418 7.79 26.81 -13.07
C GLY A 418 6.64 26.87 -12.09
N GLY A 419 6.73 26.07 -11.04
CA GLY A 419 5.85 26.14 -9.88
C GLY A 419 4.63 25.24 -9.97
N SER A 420 4.24 24.77 -8.82
CA SER A 420 3.01 24.03 -8.59
C SER A 420 1.95 25.01 -8.10
N VAL A 421 0.77 24.95 -8.69
CA VAL A 421 -0.40 25.75 -8.27
C VAL A 421 -0.96 25.25 -6.95
N TYR A 422 -0.48 24.11 -6.49
CA TYR A 422 -0.99 23.35 -5.38
C TYR A 422 -1.02 24.10 -4.05
N TYR A 423 -0.01 24.94 -3.80
CA TYR A 423 0.19 25.57 -2.52
C TYR A 423 -0.49 26.93 -2.33
N ASP A 424 -1.12 27.46 -3.32
CA ASP A 424 -1.74 28.77 -3.20
C ASP A 424 -3.11 28.65 -2.51
N GLY A 425 -3.07 28.21 -1.24
CA GLY A 425 -4.22 27.92 -0.40
C GLY A 425 -5.17 29.09 -0.12
N ALA A 426 -5.00 30.22 -0.79
CA ALA A 426 -5.88 31.39 -0.74
C ALA A 426 -6.86 31.46 -1.92
N GLU A 427 -6.86 30.49 -2.81
CA GLU A 427 -7.62 30.59 -4.05
C GLU A 427 -9.01 29.97 -3.96
N THR A 428 -9.97 30.71 -4.54
CA THR A 428 -11.31 30.18 -4.74
C THR A 428 -11.29 29.08 -5.79
N PHE A 429 -12.26 28.14 -5.72
CA PHE A 429 -12.44 27.07 -6.70
C PHE A 429 -12.34 27.54 -8.17
N GLU A 430 -12.94 28.70 -8.51
CA GLU A 430 -12.88 29.25 -9.86
C GLU A 430 -11.46 29.67 -10.26
N ASN A 431 -10.71 30.28 -9.36
CA ASN A 431 -9.35 30.71 -9.62
C ASN A 431 -8.40 29.53 -9.81
N GLU A 432 -8.57 28.49 -9.04
CA GLU A 432 -7.78 27.28 -9.17
C GLU A 432 -8.04 26.55 -10.49
N TYR A 433 -9.30 26.44 -10.89
CA TYR A 433 -9.67 25.90 -12.19
C TYR A 433 -9.05 26.73 -13.33
N LEU A 434 -9.14 28.05 -13.26
CA LEU A 434 -8.59 28.96 -14.26
C LEU A 434 -7.05 28.91 -14.30
N LYS A 435 -6.36 28.75 -13.17
CA LYS A 435 -4.91 28.61 -13.14
C LYS A 435 -4.43 27.32 -13.79
N VAL A 436 -5.08 26.19 -13.51
CA VAL A 436 -4.71 24.90 -14.11
C VAL A 436 -4.87 24.92 -15.63
N ILE A 437 -5.82 25.67 -16.18
CA ILE A 437 -6.15 25.62 -17.61
C ILE A 437 -6.01 26.97 -18.35
N GLY A 438 -5.87 28.08 -17.67
CA GLY A 438 -6.07 29.38 -18.29
C GLY A 438 -4.84 30.25 -18.55
N GLU A 439 -4.23 30.79 -17.52
CA GLU A 439 -3.28 31.90 -17.66
C GLU A 439 -1.81 31.49 -17.78
N THR A 440 -1.44 30.30 -17.30
CA THR A 440 -0.05 29.79 -17.33
C THR A 440 0.18 28.72 -18.41
N TYR A 441 -0.83 28.47 -19.20
CA TYR A 441 -0.83 27.40 -20.18
C TYR A 441 -0.32 27.87 -21.53
N ASP A 442 0.99 27.73 -21.77
CA ASP A 442 1.56 28.08 -23.08
C ASP A 442 1.50 26.91 -24.07
N ASP A 443 2.17 25.81 -23.83
CA ASP A 443 2.23 24.67 -24.76
C ASP A 443 1.91 23.32 -24.13
N VAL A 444 2.12 23.17 -22.81
CA VAL A 444 1.82 21.98 -22.00
C VAL A 444 1.16 22.41 -20.70
N LEU A 445 0.50 21.51 -20.02
CA LEU A 445 -0.09 21.76 -18.70
C LEU A 445 0.96 22.24 -17.68
N TYR A 446 2.16 21.64 -17.75
CA TYR A 446 3.37 22.08 -17.08
C TYR A 446 4.42 22.41 -18.11
N THR A 447 5.20 23.45 -17.89
CA THR A 447 6.25 23.90 -18.81
C THR A 447 7.65 23.44 -18.39
N GLY A 448 7.78 22.77 -17.23
CA GLY A 448 9.04 22.44 -16.59
C GLY A 448 9.39 20.96 -16.60
N GLU A 449 10.66 20.69 -16.46
CA GLU A 449 11.20 19.39 -16.09
C GLU A 449 10.91 19.13 -14.60
N LEU A 450 11.10 17.90 -14.14
CA LEU A 450 11.07 17.59 -12.72
C LEU A 450 12.11 18.47 -12.01
N ALA A 451 11.65 19.23 -11.00
CA ALA A 451 12.53 20.10 -10.27
C ALA A 451 13.57 19.31 -9.47
N ALA A 452 14.77 19.83 -9.42
CA ALA A 452 15.85 19.29 -8.61
C ALA A 452 16.55 20.44 -7.89
N ASP A 453 17.12 20.15 -6.72
CA ASP A 453 17.94 21.13 -6.02
C ASP A 453 19.14 21.54 -6.88
N GLU A 454 19.35 22.86 -7.05
CA GLU A 454 20.39 23.41 -7.94
C GLU A 454 21.81 23.04 -7.49
N ALA A 455 22.03 22.81 -6.20
CA ALA A 455 23.37 22.58 -5.65
C ALA A 455 23.75 21.09 -5.66
N THR A 456 22.80 20.21 -5.37
CA THR A 456 23.03 18.77 -5.22
C THR A 456 22.54 17.96 -6.41
N GLY A 457 21.59 18.49 -7.18
CA GLY A 457 20.91 17.76 -8.24
C GLY A 457 19.88 16.75 -7.73
N THR A 458 19.55 16.76 -6.43
CA THR A 458 18.57 15.86 -5.84
C THR A 458 17.18 16.18 -6.36
N PRO A 459 16.45 15.23 -6.97
CA PRO A 459 15.08 15.45 -7.45
C PRO A 459 14.13 15.78 -6.29
N LEU A 460 13.23 16.74 -6.49
CA LEU A 460 12.21 17.13 -5.52
C LEU A 460 10.98 16.22 -5.67
N VAL A 461 11.10 15.03 -5.13
CA VAL A 461 10.11 13.95 -5.24
C VAL A 461 9.85 13.32 -3.87
N GLY A 462 8.60 13.28 -3.47
CA GLY A 462 8.14 12.51 -2.31
C GLY A 462 7.87 11.04 -2.65
N ARG A 463 7.09 10.38 -1.80
CA ARG A 463 6.63 9.01 -2.05
C ARG A 463 5.32 8.99 -2.84
N THR A 464 4.86 7.83 -3.20
CA THR A 464 3.52 7.68 -3.80
C THR A 464 2.44 7.74 -2.71
N SER A 465 1.29 8.32 -3.05
CA SER A 465 0.10 8.34 -2.18
C SER A 465 -0.60 6.97 -2.23
N ALA A 466 0.15 5.92 -1.91
CA ALA A 466 -0.30 4.55 -1.94
C ALA A 466 0.03 3.81 -0.65
N PHE A 467 -0.75 2.81 -0.40
CA PHE A 467 -0.60 1.85 0.67
C PHE A 467 -0.12 0.53 0.07
N ALA A 468 0.72 -0.20 0.79
CA ALA A 468 1.04 -1.57 0.44
C ALA A 468 0.71 -2.48 1.64
N GLY A 469 -0.12 -3.47 1.41
CA GLY A 469 -0.30 -4.57 2.34
C GLY A 469 0.86 -5.56 2.21
N PHE A 470 1.30 -6.14 3.31
CA PHE A 470 2.36 -7.11 3.31
C PHE A 470 1.94 -8.39 4.02
N THR A 471 2.41 -9.50 3.51
CA THR A 471 2.24 -10.83 4.12
C THR A 471 3.58 -11.38 4.55
N SER A 472 3.61 -12.00 5.72
CA SER A 472 4.79 -12.69 6.26
C SER A 472 4.53 -14.16 6.51
N LEU A 473 5.63 -14.91 6.59
CA LEU A 473 5.67 -16.28 7.14
C LEU A 473 6.21 -16.23 8.56
N VAL A 474 5.49 -16.80 9.50
CA VAL A 474 5.85 -16.82 10.92
C VAL A 474 5.83 -18.23 11.50
N ILE A 475 6.60 -18.44 12.57
CA ILE A 475 6.53 -19.63 13.41
C ILE A 475 5.81 -19.26 14.70
N PRO A 476 4.62 -19.82 15.01
CA PRO A 476 3.95 -19.55 16.27
C PRO A 476 4.85 -19.90 17.47
N ALA A 477 4.83 -19.07 18.51
CA ALA A 477 5.62 -19.31 19.73
C ALA A 477 5.33 -20.65 20.39
N ARG A 478 4.07 -21.12 20.26
CA ARG A 478 3.58 -22.39 20.85
C ARG A 478 3.77 -23.60 19.95
N SER A 479 4.31 -23.45 18.73
CA SER A 479 4.72 -24.59 17.92
C SER A 479 5.72 -25.48 18.70
N ASP A 480 5.67 -26.79 18.45
CA ASP A 480 6.58 -27.72 19.11
C ASP A 480 8.04 -27.33 18.82
N ALA A 481 8.82 -27.20 19.88
CA ALA A 481 10.22 -26.79 19.76
C ALA A 481 11.04 -27.73 18.86
N SER A 482 10.65 -29.02 18.76
CA SER A 482 11.32 -29.98 17.88
C SER A 482 10.99 -29.80 16.39
N LEU A 483 9.96 -29.01 16.06
CA LEU A 483 9.53 -28.75 14.69
C LEU A 483 9.98 -27.38 14.16
N LYS A 484 10.45 -26.49 15.03
CA LYS A 484 10.83 -25.11 14.62
C LYS A 484 11.96 -25.06 13.60
N ASP A 485 12.97 -25.95 13.74
CA ASP A 485 14.06 -26.05 12.75
C ASP A 485 13.52 -26.51 11.38
N ALA A 486 12.58 -27.44 11.36
CA ALA A 486 11.93 -27.87 10.12
C ALA A 486 11.04 -26.78 9.52
N ALA A 487 10.31 -26.04 10.37
CA ALA A 487 9.51 -24.89 9.97
C ALA A 487 10.37 -23.79 9.34
N TRP A 488 11.52 -23.46 9.95
CA TRP A 488 12.46 -22.47 9.42
C TRP A 488 12.99 -22.87 8.03
N LYS A 489 13.36 -24.12 7.81
CA LYS A 489 13.83 -24.61 6.52
C LYS A 489 12.80 -24.39 5.39
N PHE A 490 11.53 -24.61 5.68
CA PHE A 490 10.47 -24.30 4.73
C PHE A 490 10.32 -22.79 4.50
N ILE A 491 10.30 -21.98 5.56
CA ILE A 491 10.16 -20.51 5.47
C ILE A 491 11.26 -19.92 4.61
N ARG A 492 12.54 -20.22 4.87
CA ARG A 492 13.67 -19.67 4.13
C ARG A 492 13.65 -20.07 2.65
N TRP A 493 13.15 -21.27 2.30
CA TRP A 493 12.97 -21.67 0.91
C TRP A 493 11.78 -20.93 0.27
N ALA A 494 10.64 -20.85 0.93
CA ALA A 494 9.46 -20.17 0.42
C ALA A 494 9.70 -18.65 0.19
N ALA A 495 10.57 -18.04 0.99
CA ALA A 495 10.98 -16.66 0.86
C ALA A 495 12.20 -16.44 -0.07
N SER A 496 12.83 -17.50 -0.56
CA SER A 496 13.91 -17.44 -1.55
C SER A 496 13.37 -17.18 -2.96
N GLU A 497 14.26 -16.88 -3.91
CA GLU A 497 13.88 -16.66 -5.31
C GLU A 497 13.02 -17.81 -5.87
N GLU A 498 13.30 -19.07 -5.50
CA GLU A 498 12.55 -20.23 -5.99
C GLU A 498 11.11 -20.22 -5.50
N GLY A 499 10.89 -20.00 -4.19
CA GLY A 499 9.55 -19.87 -3.61
C GLY A 499 8.81 -18.64 -4.10
N GLN A 500 9.49 -17.52 -4.27
CA GLN A 500 8.92 -16.26 -4.71
C GLN A 500 8.38 -16.29 -6.16
N ARG A 501 8.82 -17.21 -6.99
CA ARG A 501 8.23 -17.44 -8.32
C ARG A 501 6.79 -17.93 -8.27
N TYR A 502 6.35 -18.54 -7.16
CA TYR A 502 4.95 -18.89 -6.92
C TYR A 502 4.14 -17.66 -6.47
N VAL A 503 4.73 -16.81 -5.63
CA VAL A 503 4.13 -15.52 -5.23
C VAL A 503 3.80 -14.69 -6.47
N MET A 504 4.73 -14.55 -7.40
CA MET A 504 4.49 -13.88 -8.69
C MET A 504 3.29 -14.47 -9.45
N GLN A 505 3.12 -15.78 -9.45
CA GLN A 505 2.00 -16.44 -10.15
C GLN A 505 0.64 -16.18 -9.48
N MET A 506 0.61 -15.82 -8.20
CA MET A 506 -0.58 -15.35 -7.49
C MET A 506 -0.95 -13.90 -7.86
N SER A 507 -0.12 -13.22 -8.61
CA SER A 507 -0.15 -11.79 -8.96
C SER A 507 0.36 -10.86 -7.86
N ASP A 508 0.70 -11.37 -6.70
CA ASP A 508 1.36 -10.62 -5.65
C ASP A 508 2.74 -10.14 -6.10
N VAL A 509 3.19 -9.03 -5.55
CA VAL A 509 4.56 -8.57 -5.77
C VAL A 509 5.51 -9.38 -4.90
N PRO A 510 6.52 -10.05 -5.48
CA PRO A 510 7.48 -10.82 -4.72
C PRO A 510 8.32 -9.93 -3.80
N ASN A 511 8.83 -10.52 -2.72
CA ASN A 511 9.62 -9.80 -1.73
C ASN A 511 10.93 -9.21 -2.27
N GLN A 512 11.56 -9.87 -3.26
CA GLN A 512 12.82 -9.41 -3.85
C GLN A 512 12.59 -8.39 -4.97
N THR A 513 13.19 -7.20 -4.85
CA THR A 513 13.15 -6.15 -5.87
C THR A 513 13.55 -6.65 -7.27
N SER A 514 14.59 -7.46 -7.34
CA SER A 514 15.08 -8.02 -8.61
C SER A 514 14.06 -8.89 -9.34
N LEU A 515 13.23 -9.63 -8.60
CA LEU A 515 12.12 -10.40 -9.15
C LEU A 515 10.92 -9.51 -9.49
N ALA A 516 10.56 -8.60 -8.59
CA ALA A 516 9.44 -7.67 -8.78
C ALA A 516 9.64 -6.79 -10.03
N MET A 517 10.87 -6.39 -10.31
CA MET A 517 11.22 -5.56 -11.48
C MET A 517 11.68 -6.39 -12.71
N SER A 518 11.38 -7.68 -12.73
CA SER A 518 11.81 -8.57 -13.83
C SER A 518 10.79 -8.62 -14.98
N ASP A 519 11.31 -8.93 -16.17
CA ASP A 519 10.46 -9.21 -17.34
C ASP A 519 9.51 -10.39 -17.10
N ASP A 520 9.89 -11.35 -16.25
CA ASP A 520 9.06 -12.51 -15.89
C ASP A 520 7.80 -12.06 -15.13
N TYR A 521 7.95 -11.15 -14.17
CA TYR A 521 6.80 -10.59 -13.43
C TYR A 521 5.89 -9.77 -14.34
N TYR A 522 6.46 -8.93 -15.20
CA TYR A 522 5.68 -8.14 -16.15
C TYR A 522 4.92 -9.01 -17.16
N ALA A 523 5.49 -10.14 -17.55
CA ALA A 523 4.85 -11.09 -18.47
C ALA A 523 3.60 -11.75 -17.86
N ILE A 524 3.52 -11.90 -16.53
CA ILE A 524 2.34 -12.43 -15.82
C ILE A 524 1.13 -11.52 -16.02
N GLY A 525 1.34 -10.21 -16.07
CA GLY A 525 0.31 -9.21 -16.34
C GLY A 525 -0.41 -9.35 -17.67
N SER A 526 0.05 -10.22 -18.57
CA SER A 526 -0.58 -10.48 -19.87
C SER A 526 -0.82 -9.20 -20.69
N GLY A 527 0.13 -8.28 -20.67
CA GLY A 527 0.09 -7.00 -21.38
C GLY A 527 -0.47 -5.83 -20.58
N LYS A 528 -0.77 -6.01 -19.28
CA LYS A 528 -1.03 -4.93 -18.34
C LYS A 528 0.26 -4.43 -17.70
N ASN A 529 0.22 -3.21 -17.24
CA ASN A 529 1.39 -2.55 -16.65
C ASN A 529 1.66 -3.02 -15.21
N TYR A 530 2.13 -4.26 -15.03
CA TYR A 530 2.53 -4.81 -13.73
C TYR A 530 3.74 -4.10 -13.13
N TRP A 531 4.52 -3.37 -13.93
CA TRP A 531 5.54 -2.49 -13.40
C TRP A 531 4.98 -1.52 -12.35
N ALA A 532 3.76 -1.02 -12.55
CA ALA A 532 3.14 -0.11 -11.59
C ALA A 532 2.95 -0.75 -10.21
N LEU A 533 2.58 -2.02 -10.12
CA LEU A 533 2.47 -2.75 -8.85
C LEU A 533 3.85 -2.92 -8.20
N ALA A 534 4.86 -3.36 -8.97
CA ALA A 534 6.21 -3.49 -8.46
C ALA A 534 6.77 -2.14 -7.94
N PHE A 535 6.57 -1.07 -8.71
CA PHE A 535 6.97 0.28 -8.32
C PHE A 535 6.29 0.72 -7.01
N GLN A 536 4.99 0.47 -6.87
CA GLN A 536 4.24 0.81 -5.65
C GLN A 536 4.73 0.03 -4.44
N ALA A 537 5.00 -1.26 -4.57
CA ALA A 537 5.53 -2.06 -3.46
C ALA A 537 6.91 -1.59 -2.97
N GLN A 538 7.68 -0.90 -3.83
CA GLN A 538 9.01 -0.37 -3.50
C GLN A 538 8.95 1.03 -2.90
N THR A 539 7.93 1.81 -3.23
CA THR A 539 7.84 3.24 -2.92
C THR A 539 6.73 3.56 -1.92
N ALA A 540 5.85 2.61 -1.63
CA ALA A 540 4.80 2.78 -0.62
C ALA A 540 5.40 2.78 0.79
N GLU A 541 4.94 3.69 1.62
CA GLU A 541 5.23 3.67 3.05
C GLU A 541 4.19 2.83 3.78
N ILE A 542 4.62 2.22 4.88
CA ILE A 542 3.74 1.59 5.83
C ILE A 542 3.92 2.33 7.14
N GLY A 543 2.90 3.07 7.53
CA GLY A 543 2.92 3.76 8.81
C GLY A 543 2.90 2.79 9.99
N ASP A 544 3.46 3.23 11.10
CA ASP A 544 3.52 2.46 12.34
C ASP A 544 2.16 2.16 12.98
N TRP A 545 1.13 2.89 12.56
CA TRP A 545 -0.22 2.76 13.10
C TRP A 545 -0.93 1.46 12.73
N ALA A 546 -0.32 0.65 11.86
CA ALA A 546 -0.94 -0.52 11.30
C ALA A 546 -1.65 -1.35 12.38
N TYR A 547 -2.94 -1.22 12.40
CA TYR A 547 -3.93 -2.13 12.96
C TYR A 547 -3.57 -2.74 14.32
N PHE A 548 -3.47 -1.88 15.35
CA PHE A 548 -3.40 -2.37 16.71
C PHE A 548 -4.72 -3.04 17.08
N GLU A 549 -4.64 -3.93 18.04
CA GLU A 549 -5.66 -4.88 18.49
C GLU A 549 -7.11 -4.34 18.54
N ASN A 550 -7.27 -3.04 18.66
CA ASN A 550 -8.55 -2.38 18.63
C ASN A 550 -8.69 -1.45 17.41
N GLY A 551 -8.92 -2.02 16.24
CA GLY A 551 -9.28 -1.28 15.03
C GLY A 551 -10.64 -0.53 15.12
N GLU A 552 -11.32 -0.56 16.27
CA GLU A 552 -12.60 0.13 16.44
C GLU A 552 -12.46 1.64 16.24
N TRP A 553 -11.36 2.24 16.70
CA TRP A 553 -11.12 3.67 16.51
C TRP A 553 -10.96 4.04 15.03
N VAL A 554 -10.31 3.19 14.23
CA VAL A 554 -10.16 3.42 12.78
C VAL A 554 -11.52 3.42 12.09
N ASN A 555 -12.41 2.50 12.47
CA ASN A 555 -13.76 2.43 11.92
C ASN A 555 -14.59 3.65 12.34
N ASP A 556 -14.52 4.04 13.60
CA ASP A 556 -15.22 5.23 14.12
C ASP A 556 -14.68 6.52 13.50
N TRP A 557 -13.35 6.63 13.39
CA TRP A 557 -12.69 7.74 12.69
C TRP A 557 -13.14 7.79 11.23
N SER A 558 -12.97 6.71 10.48
CA SER A 558 -13.32 6.65 9.07
C SER A 558 -14.81 6.94 8.82
N GLY A 559 -15.70 6.42 9.67
CA GLY A 559 -17.12 6.69 9.58
C GLY A 559 -17.46 8.16 9.81
N SER A 560 -16.89 8.78 10.83
CA SER A 560 -17.06 10.20 11.14
C SER A 560 -16.39 11.09 10.09
N PHE A 561 -15.19 10.76 9.67
CA PHE A 561 -14.44 11.42 8.63
C PHE A 561 -15.22 11.45 7.30
N ASN A 562 -15.72 10.32 6.85
CA ASN A 562 -16.53 10.24 5.64
C ASN A 562 -17.86 11.01 5.79
N GLY A 563 -18.53 10.88 6.93
CA GLY A 563 -19.84 11.49 7.17
C GLY A 563 -19.82 13.00 7.43
N GLN A 564 -18.69 13.57 7.77
CA GLN A 564 -18.57 14.98 8.14
C GLN A 564 -17.57 15.74 7.25
N LEU A 565 -16.30 15.34 7.22
CA LEU A 565 -15.26 16.03 6.44
C LEU A 565 -15.44 15.81 4.94
N ARG A 566 -15.41 14.56 4.48
CA ARG A 566 -15.55 14.24 3.05
C ARG A 566 -16.94 14.61 2.52
N ALA A 567 -17.96 14.63 3.37
CA ALA A 567 -19.29 15.13 3.03
C ALA A 567 -19.37 16.66 2.95
N GLY A 568 -18.31 17.39 3.33
CA GLY A 568 -18.23 18.84 3.24
C GLY A 568 -19.06 19.60 4.28
N TYR A 569 -19.32 19.02 5.45
CA TYR A 569 -20.12 19.67 6.49
C TYR A 569 -19.29 20.48 7.50
N THR A 570 -18.00 20.21 7.61
CA THR A 570 -17.11 20.89 8.57
C THR A 570 -15.72 21.11 7.98
N THR A 571 -14.91 21.95 8.62
CA THR A 571 -13.47 22.08 8.34
C THR A 571 -12.70 20.99 9.07
N ILE A 572 -11.43 20.80 8.73
CA ILE A 572 -10.52 19.89 9.42
C ILE A 572 -10.41 20.29 10.89
N GLU A 573 -10.17 21.59 11.17
CA GLU A 573 -10.08 22.12 12.54
C GLU A 573 -11.38 21.88 13.32
N GLY A 574 -12.52 22.21 12.70
CA GLY A 574 -13.83 22.02 13.35
C GLY A 574 -14.14 20.54 13.60
N PHE A 575 -13.62 19.63 12.79
CA PHE A 575 -13.74 18.20 13.00
C PHE A 575 -12.84 17.73 14.15
N MET A 576 -11.59 18.19 14.18
CA MET A 576 -10.64 17.85 15.24
C MET A 576 -11.04 18.41 16.62
N GLU A 577 -11.69 19.59 16.66
CA GLU A 577 -12.11 20.26 17.89
C GLU A 577 -13.48 19.80 18.43
N SER A 578 -14.24 19.00 17.68
CA SER A 578 -15.59 18.64 18.10
C SER A 578 -15.60 17.71 19.31
N ASP A 579 -16.31 18.08 20.39
CA ASP A 579 -16.45 17.32 21.62
C ASP A 579 -16.95 15.88 21.37
N GLY A 580 -16.24 14.89 21.93
CA GLY A 580 -16.55 13.47 21.75
C GLY A 580 -16.31 12.98 20.33
N ALA A 581 -15.52 13.73 19.59
CA ALA A 581 -15.15 13.40 18.23
C ALA A 581 -14.38 12.09 18.13
N ALA A 582 -14.36 11.56 16.91
CA ALA A 582 -13.52 10.45 16.54
C ALA A 582 -12.03 10.74 16.82
N ALA A 583 -11.60 12.01 16.72
CA ALA A 583 -10.26 12.46 17.07
C ALA A 583 -9.90 12.22 18.54
N ASP A 584 -10.77 12.67 19.50
CA ASP A 584 -10.53 12.44 20.93
C ASP A 584 -10.43 10.95 21.25
N ARG A 585 -11.21 10.13 20.56
CA ARG A 585 -11.19 8.70 20.73
C ARG A 585 -9.92 8.08 20.16
N ALA A 586 -9.50 8.49 18.96
CA ALA A 586 -8.25 8.07 18.37
C ALA A 586 -7.04 8.43 19.26
N ILE A 587 -6.98 9.67 19.76
CA ILE A 587 -5.94 10.12 20.70
C ILE A 587 -5.95 9.25 21.97
N SER A 588 -7.14 9.00 22.55
CA SER A 588 -7.27 8.16 23.75
C SER A 588 -6.81 6.72 23.50
N GLU A 589 -7.14 6.14 22.37
CA GLU A 589 -6.70 4.78 22.01
C GLU A 589 -5.19 4.71 21.78
N VAL A 590 -4.62 5.69 21.10
CA VAL A 590 -3.15 5.81 20.95
C VAL A 590 -2.46 5.88 22.32
N ASP A 591 -2.97 6.69 23.24
CA ASP A 591 -2.42 6.81 24.60
C ASP A 591 -2.53 5.50 25.39
N ILE A 592 -3.66 4.80 25.29
CA ILE A 592 -3.89 3.56 26.04
C ILE A 592 -3.05 2.41 25.47
N TYR A 593 -3.09 2.21 24.17
CA TYR A 593 -2.50 1.01 23.54
C TYR A 593 -1.03 1.19 23.19
N LEU A 594 -0.62 2.38 22.74
CA LEU A 594 0.75 2.63 22.31
C LEU A 594 1.62 3.26 23.39
N ASN A 595 1.09 4.22 24.13
CA ASN A 595 1.84 4.93 25.15
C ASN A 595 1.68 4.30 26.55
N GLY A 596 0.86 3.25 26.70
CA GLY A 596 0.70 2.52 27.96
C GLY A 596 0.09 3.38 29.09
N ARG A 597 -0.66 4.40 28.77
CA ARG A 597 -1.32 5.29 29.75
C ARG A 597 -2.67 4.68 30.12
N PHE A 598 -2.67 3.85 31.17
CA PHE A 598 -3.89 3.27 31.75
C PHE A 598 -4.47 4.16 32.83
#